data_976538893f7b2d579e32446985e48c33
#
_entry.id   976538893f7b2d579e32446985e48c33
#
_cell.length_a   1.000
_cell.length_b   1.000
_cell.length_c   1.000
_cell.angle_alpha   90.00
_cell.angle_beta   90.00
_cell.angle_gamma   90.00
#
_symmetry.space_group_name_H-M   'P 1'
#
loop_
_entity.id
_entity.type
_entity.pdbx_description
1 polymer ?
#
loop_
_entity_poly.entity_id
_entity_poly.type
_entity_poly.pdbx_seq_one_letter_code
_entity_poly.pdbx_strand_id
1 'polypeptide(L)'
;MGTTTFKLSNGATVILKSTNFKNDEILFRAFSKGGQSLSKDADHYSASYASSIISQSGVGNFSAVDLGNMLKGKGTSLSPSIGLYSEGMSGSTKPKETETLMQLIHLYFTAPRKDAEAFESFKTKQKQLYANLSANPQYYFSGEFSKLMSKNHPRAAGLPKSEDFDKIKLEKSFQIYKDTFCKCG
;
A
#
# COMPACT_ATOMS: atom_id res chain seq x y z
N MET A 1 18.01 0.72 26.07
CA MET A 1 18.28 0.79 24.62
C MET A 1 17.96 2.19 24.12
N GLY A 2 18.96 2.96 23.69
CA GLY A 2 18.81 4.34 23.26
C GLY A 2 18.14 4.44 21.90
N THR A 3 17.25 5.42 21.74
CA THR A 3 16.73 5.86 20.44
C THR A 3 17.25 7.27 20.17
N THR A 4 17.57 7.57 18.91
CA THR A 4 17.87 8.93 18.46
C THR A 4 16.66 9.47 17.71
N THR A 5 16.19 10.64 18.11
CA THR A 5 15.01 11.29 17.52
C THR A 5 15.39 12.66 16.98
N PHE A 6 14.97 12.97 15.77
CA PHE A 6 15.13 14.30 15.16
C PHE A 6 13.95 14.65 14.26
N LYS A 7 13.75 15.93 13.99
CA LYS A 7 12.73 16.42 13.07
C LYS A 7 13.37 16.93 11.78
N LEU A 8 12.74 16.61 10.66
CA LEU A 8 13.09 17.17 9.36
C LEU A 8 12.45 18.55 9.18
N SER A 9 12.93 19.33 8.21
CA SER A 9 12.40 20.67 7.89
C SER A 9 10.92 20.68 7.51
N ASN A 10 10.43 19.59 6.91
CA ASN A 10 9.02 19.40 6.58
C ASN A 10 8.15 18.94 7.77
N GLY A 11 8.70 18.90 8.99
CA GLY A 11 7.98 18.52 10.21
C GLY A 11 7.95 17.00 10.50
N ALA A 12 8.43 16.16 9.61
CA ALA A 12 8.46 14.71 9.85
C ALA A 12 9.42 14.38 11.01
N THR A 13 8.98 13.48 11.89
CA THR A 13 9.81 12.99 13.00
C THR A 13 10.45 11.67 12.59
N VAL A 14 11.76 11.61 12.69
CA VAL A 14 12.58 10.41 12.42
C VAL A 14 13.07 9.84 13.73
N ILE A 15 12.87 8.55 13.93
CA ILE A 15 13.31 7.80 15.12
C ILE A 15 14.22 6.68 14.64
N LEU A 16 15.47 6.72 15.05
CA LEU A 16 16.45 5.67 14.80
C LEU A 16 16.65 4.82 16.04
N LYS A 17 16.62 3.52 15.88
CA LYS A 17 16.91 2.55 16.93
C LYS A 17 17.94 1.55 16.44
N SER A 18 19.15 1.61 16.99
CA SER A 18 20.15 0.57 16.76
C SER A 18 19.82 -0.67 17.59
N THR A 19 19.94 -1.84 16.99
CA THR A 19 19.73 -3.14 17.64
C THR A 19 20.84 -4.11 17.22
N ASN A 20 21.08 -5.11 18.04
CA ASN A 20 22.06 -6.17 17.80
C ASN A 20 21.41 -7.51 17.44
N PHE A 21 20.10 -7.53 17.08
CA PHE A 21 19.40 -8.76 16.72
C PHE A 21 19.85 -9.29 15.36
N LYS A 22 20.08 -8.39 14.41
CA LYS A 22 20.50 -8.73 13.06
C LYS A 22 21.33 -7.58 12.48
N ASN A 23 22.60 -7.83 12.24
CA ASN A 23 23.57 -6.79 11.86
C ASN A 23 23.53 -6.39 10.38
N ASP A 24 22.91 -7.22 9.54
CA ASP A 24 22.84 -7.06 8.08
C ASP A 24 21.46 -6.62 7.57
N GLU A 25 20.59 -6.10 8.45
CA GLU A 25 19.25 -5.67 8.09
C GLU A 25 18.88 -4.32 8.67
N ILE A 26 18.28 -3.47 7.86
CA ILE A 26 17.61 -2.24 8.27
C ILE A 26 16.11 -2.42 7.99
N LEU A 27 15.28 -2.26 9.01
CA LEU A 27 13.83 -2.21 8.87
C LEU A 27 13.38 -0.75 8.82
N PHE A 28 12.57 -0.43 7.84
CA PHE A 28 11.98 0.90 7.65
C PHE A 28 10.46 0.83 7.87
N ARG A 29 9.96 1.81 8.61
CA ARG A 29 8.52 2.00 8.76
C ARG A 29 8.20 3.49 8.88
N ALA A 30 7.30 3.95 8.03
CA ALA A 30 6.69 5.28 8.12
C ALA A 30 5.18 5.13 8.29
N PHE A 31 4.56 6.04 9.03
CA PHE A 31 3.10 6.08 9.15
C PHE A 31 2.61 7.51 9.41
N SER A 32 1.40 7.78 8.97
CA SER A 32 0.64 8.98 9.26
C SER A 32 -0.81 8.61 9.57
N LYS A 33 -1.54 9.50 10.22
CA LYS A 33 -2.97 9.33 10.48
C LYS A 33 -3.78 9.85 9.30
N GLY A 34 -4.86 9.15 8.95
CA GLY A 34 -5.72 9.50 7.84
C GLY A 34 -6.30 8.26 7.17
N GLY A 35 -5.57 7.71 6.21
CA GLY A 35 -5.97 6.52 5.49
C GLY A 35 -7.27 6.68 4.71
N GLN A 36 -8.00 5.59 4.55
CA GLN A 36 -9.28 5.56 3.83
C GLN A 36 -10.36 6.42 4.47
N SER A 37 -10.22 6.79 5.77
CA SER A 37 -11.19 7.65 6.46
C SER A 37 -11.34 9.04 5.82
N LEU A 38 -10.33 9.48 5.08
CA LEU A 38 -10.33 10.74 4.34
C LEU A 38 -11.04 10.65 2.98
N SER A 39 -11.38 9.46 2.52
CA SER A 39 -12.06 9.23 1.25
C SER A 39 -13.58 9.18 1.45
N LYS A 40 -14.35 9.48 0.40
CA LYS A 40 -15.82 9.32 0.42
C LYS A 40 -16.19 7.83 0.38
N ASP A 41 -17.34 7.47 0.94
CA ASP A 41 -17.84 6.07 0.92
C ASP A 41 -18.05 5.54 -0.50
N ALA A 42 -18.47 6.39 -1.43
CA ALA A 42 -18.60 6.04 -2.84
C ALA A 42 -17.27 5.63 -3.51
N ASP A 43 -16.14 6.07 -2.97
CA ASP A 43 -14.79 5.80 -3.50
C ASP A 43 -14.07 4.69 -2.69
N HIS A 44 -14.77 4.04 -1.77
CA HIS A 44 -14.20 3.08 -0.84
C HIS A 44 -13.34 2.00 -1.52
N TYR A 45 -13.85 1.35 -2.57
CA TYR A 45 -13.08 0.32 -3.28
C TYR A 45 -11.82 0.89 -3.95
N SER A 46 -11.92 2.08 -4.56
CA SER A 46 -10.75 2.74 -5.15
C SER A 46 -9.70 3.12 -4.09
N ALA A 47 -10.14 3.53 -2.89
CA ALA A 47 -9.25 3.85 -1.78
C ALA A 47 -8.60 2.60 -1.19
N SER A 48 -9.35 1.52 -1.00
CA SER A 48 -8.86 0.28 -0.42
C SER A 48 -7.74 -0.37 -1.23
N TYR A 49 -7.77 -0.21 -2.54
CA TYR A 49 -6.80 -0.83 -3.43
C TYR A 49 -5.79 0.16 -4.05
N ALA A 50 -5.84 1.46 -3.69
CA ALA A 50 -4.98 2.48 -4.28
C ALA A 50 -3.49 2.15 -4.15
N SER A 51 -3.01 1.79 -2.96
CA SER A 51 -1.61 1.44 -2.74
C SER A 51 -1.17 0.19 -3.51
N SER A 52 -2.04 -0.83 -3.58
CA SER A 52 -1.76 -2.07 -4.32
C SER A 52 -1.68 -1.83 -5.83
N ILE A 53 -2.55 -0.97 -6.37
CA ILE A 53 -2.56 -0.60 -7.78
C ILE A 53 -1.26 0.13 -8.15
N ILE A 54 -0.82 1.11 -7.32
CA ILE A 54 0.45 1.81 -7.56
C ILE A 54 1.64 0.85 -7.46
N SER A 55 1.66 -0.03 -6.46
CA SER A 55 2.73 -1.03 -6.33
C SER A 55 2.85 -1.93 -7.56
N GLN A 56 1.74 -2.27 -8.22
CA GLN A 56 1.74 -3.07 -9.43
C GLN A 56 1.98 -2.26 -10.71
N SER A 57 1.71 -0.96 -10.68
CA SER A 57 2.03 -0.06 -11.80
C SER A 57 3.52 0.31 -11.86
N GLY A 58 4.20 0.29 -10.70
CA GLY A 58 5.58 0.73 -10.58
C GLY A 58 5.72 2.20 -10.17
N VAL A 59 6.93 2.75 -10.29
CA VAL A 59 7.24 4.14 -9.93
C VAL A 59 8.21 4.75 -10.94
N GLY A 60 8.12 6.06 -11.14
CA GLY A 60 8.93 6.77 -12.13
C GLY A 60 8.79 6.18 -13.52
N ASN A 61 9.92 5.89 -14.16
CA ASN A 61 9.98 5.24 -15.46
C ASN A 61 10.02 3.70 -15.39
N PHE A 62 9.97 3.13 -14.18
CA PHE A 62 10.12 1.70 -13.97
C PHE A 62 8.76 1.04 -13.75
N SER A 63 8.47 0.00 -14.55
CA SER A 63 7.36 -0.89 -14.26
C SER A 63 7.63 -1.71 -12.99
N ALA A 64 6.61 -2.34 -12.43
CA ALA A 64 6.81 -3.24 -11.28
C ALA A 64 7.74 -4.42 -11.61
N VAL A 65 7.74 -4.88 -12.86
CA VAL A 65 8.63 -5.95 -13.34
C VAL A 65 10.08 -5.46 -13.41
N ASP A 66 10.30 -4.27 -13.96
CA ASP A 66 11.64 -3.68 -14.03
C ASP A 66 12.21 -3.44 -12.63
N LEU A 67 11.40 -2.88 -11.71
CA LEU A 67 11.79 -2.71 -10.31
C LEU A 67 12.15 -4.05 -9.66
N GLY A 68 11.32 -5.08 -9.87
CA GLY A 68 11.59 -6.41 -9.37
C GLY A 68 12.93 -6.96 -9.87
N ASN A 69 13.25 -6.75 -11.16
CA ASN A 69 14.53 -7.17 -11.74
C ASN A 69 15.72 -6.36 -11.20
N MET A 70 15.58 -5.05 -11.05
CA MET A 70 16.64 -4.17 -10.52
C MET A 70 16.94 -4.45 -9.04
N LEU A 71 15.94 -4.86 -8.27
CA LEU A 71 16.07 -5.14 -6.84
C LEU A 71 16.49 -6.58 -6.53
N LYS A 72 16.54 -7.46 -7.55
CA LYS A 72 17.02 -8.84 -7.38
C LYS A 72 18.43 -8.84 -6.78
N GLY A 73 18.63 -9.62 -5.72
CA GLY A 73 19.91 -9.76 -5.02
C GLY A 73 20.25 -8.60 -4.06
N LYS A 74 19.60 -7.45 -4.13
CA LYS A 74 19.87 -6.31 -3.24
C LYS A 74 19.29 -6.52 -1.83
N GLY A 75 18.24 -7.34 -1.69
CA GLY A 75 17.55 -7.54 -0.42
C GLY A 75 16.82 -6.27 0.05
N THR A 76 16.43 -5.42 -0.90
CA THR A 76 15.70 -4.18 -0.65
C THR A 76 14.25 -4.36 -1.05
N SER A 77 13.33 -3.97 -0.17
CA SER A 77 11.90 -3.98 -0.43
C SER A 77 11.24 -2.74 0.16
N LEU A 78 10.18 -2.25 -0.49
CA LEU A 78 9.34 -1.17 0.01
C LEU A 78 7.91 -1.37 -0.48
N SER A 79 6.95 -1.19 0.41
CA SER A 79 5.52 -1.30 0.11
C SER A 79 4.74 -0.18 0.77
N PRO A 80 4.01 0.64 0.01
CA PRO A 80 3.05 1.59 0.55
C PRO A 80 1.78 0.87 1.02
N SER A 81 1.11 1.44 2.00
CA SER A 81 -0.16 0.94 2.52
C SER A 81 -1.12 2.08 2.87
N ILE A 82 -2.40 1.90 2.58
CA ILE A 82 -3.48 2.80 2.99
C ILE A 82 -4.50 1.96 3.77
N GLY A 83 -4.42 2.05 5.09
CA GLY A 83 -5.34 1.38 6.02
C GLY A 83 -6.61 2.19 6.24
N LEU A 84 -7.48 1.76 7.16
CA LEU A 84 -8.73 2.47 7.46
C LEU A 84 -8.48 3.88 8.03
N TYR A 85 -7.55 4.01 8.98
CA TYR A 85 -7.30 5.25 9.73
C TYR A 85 -5.85 5.72 9.66
N SER A 86 -5.01 5.05 8.91
CA SER A 86 -3.61 5.40 8.76
C SER A 86 -3.09 5.00 7.40
N GLU A 87 -2.12 5.73 6.93
CA GLU A 87 -1.30 5.39 5.77
C GLU A 87 0.16 5.25 6.18
N GLY A 88 0.94 4.59 5.34
CA GLY A 88 2.36 4.43 5.63
C GLY A 88 3.10 3.65 4.56
N MET A 89 4.38 3.45 4.85
CA MET A 89 5.26 2.59 4.06
C MET A 89 6.03 1.67 4.99
N SER A 90 6.26 0.46 4.57
CA SER A 90 7.13 -0.49 5.26
C SER A 90 8.08 -1.14 4.27
N GLY A 91 9.30 -1.39 4.73
CA GLY A 91 10.32 -1.99 3.88
C GLY A 91 11.50 -2.48 4.69
N SER A 92 12.41 -3.12 3.99
CA SER A 92 13.67 -3.57 4.55
C SER A 92 14.79 -3.44 3.52
N THR A 93 16.02 -3.32 4.01
CA THR A 93 17.19 -3.30 3.16
C THR A 93 18.43 -3.78 3.93
N LYS A 94 19.49 -4.09 3.20
CA LYS A 94 20.82 -4.29 3.78
C LYS A 94 21.51 -2.92 4.00
N PRO A 95 22.42 -2.79 4.98
CA PRO A 95 23.11 -1.52 5.23
C PRO A 95 23.77 -0.91 3.97
N LYS A 96 24.38 -1.73 3.13
CA LYS A 96 25.04 -1.30 1.88
C LYS A 96 24.07 -0.81 0.79
N GLU A 97 22.80 -1.15 0.91
CA GLU A 97 21.73 -0.79 -0.06
C GLU A 97 20.78 0.29 0.49
N THR A 98 21.16 0.99 1.55
CA THR A 98 20.34 2.03 2.18
C THR A 98 19.96 3.13 1.18
N GLU A 99 20.90 3.52 0.31
CA GLU A 99 20.64 4.50 -0.75
C GLU A 99 19.52 4.03 -1.69
N THR A 100 19.55 2.77 -2.12
CA THR A 100 18.48 2.18 -2.96
C THR A 100 17.12 2.26 -2.28
N LEU A 101 17.04 2.02 -0.96
CA LEU A 101 15.79 2.16 -0.21
C LEU A 101 15.33 3.62 -0.19
N MET A 102 16.21 4.58 0.05
CA MET A 102 15.86 6.01 0.08
C MET A 102 15.40 6.52 -1.30
N GLN A 103 16.04 6.06 -2.38
CA GLN A 103 15.61 6.35 -3.76
C GLN A 103 14.20 5.79 -4.03
N LEU A 104 13.90 4.58 -3.59
CA LEU A 104 12.56 3.99 -3.72
C LEU A 104 11.52 4.80 -2.94
N ILE A 105 11.82 5.17 -1.70
CA ILE A 105 10.93 6.02 -0.89
C ILE A 105 10.64 7.31 -1.65
N HIS A 106 11.68 7.98 -2.14
CA HIS A 106 11.53 9.22 -2.91
C HIS A 106 10.61 9.01 -4.13
N LEU A 107 10.82 7.96 -4.92
CA LEU A 107 10.00 7.69 -6.11
C LEU A 107 8.54 7.39 -5.76
N TYR A 108 8.26 6.66 -4.70
CA TYR A 108 6.89 6.39 -4.26
C TYR A 108 6.15 7.66 -3.81
N PHE A 109 6.87 8.65 -3.25
CA PHE A 109 6.30 9.94 -2.86
C PHE A 109 6.16 10.91 -4.04
N THR A 110 7.09 10.93 -4.98
CA THR A 110 7.18 12.00 -6.00
C THR A 110 6.71 11.56 -7.38
N ALA A 111 6.86 10.29 -7.71
CA ALA A 111 6.64 9.79 -9.07
C ALA A 111 5.88 8.44 -9.10
N PRO A 112 4.69 8.34 -8.45
CA PRO A 112 3.86 7.15 -8.61
C PRO A 112 3.47 6.99 -10.08
N ARG A 113 3.56 5.76 -10.61
CA ARG A 113 3.21 5.46 -12.00
C ARG A 113 1.74 5.05 -12.10
N LYS A 114 1.10 5.47 -13.19
CA LYS A 114 -0.23 5.02 -13.58
C LYS A 114 -0.11 4.13 -14.81
N ASP A 115 -0.54 2.87 -14.69
CA ASP A 115 -0.43 1.87 -15.74
C ASP A 115 -1.78 1.15 -15.89
N ALA A 116 -2.43 1.36 -17.05
CA ALA A 116 -3.76 0.81 -17.32
C ALA A 116 -3.74 -0.71 -17.50
N GLU A 117 -2.68 -1.25 -18.12
CA GLU A 117 -2.55 -2.69 -18.35
C GLU A 117 -2.31 -3.44 -17.02
N ALA A 118 -1.42 -2.90 -16.19
CA ALA A 118 -1.18 -3.43 -14.84
C ALA A 118 -2.46 -3.37 -13.98
N PHE A 119 -3.27 -2.30 -14.12
CA PHE A 119 -4.53 -2.16 -13.43
C PHE A 119 -5.57 -3.22 -13.86
N GLU A 120 -5.75 -3.45 -15.17
CA GLU A 120 -6.69 -4.47 -15.65
C GLU A 120 -6.24 -5.90 -15.26
N SER A 121 -4.93 -6.16 -15.31
CA SER A 121 -4.35 -7.41 -14.80
C SER A 121 -4.61 -7.60 -13.31
N PHE A 122 -4.41 -6.54 -12.50
CA PHE A 122 -4.73 -6.53 -11.07
C PHE A 122 -6.20 -6.87 -10.84
N LYS A 123 -7.11 -6.15 -11.52
CA LYS A 123 -8.56 -6.33 -11.39
C LYS A 123 -8.99 -7.78 -11.70
N THR A 124 -8.48 -8.33 -12.78
CA THR A 124 -8.77 -9.71 -13.19
C THR A 124 -8.30 -10.72 -12.15
N LYS A 125 -7.08 -10.57 -11.64
CA LYS A 125 -6.54 -11.44 -10.57
C LYS A 125 -7.37 -11.36 -9.30
N GLN A 126 -7.77 -10.15 -8.88
CA GLN A 126 -8.61 -9.97 -7.69
C GLN A 126 -9.98 -10.60 -7.87
N LYS A 127 -10.63 -10.42 -9.01
CA LYS A 127 -11.92 -11.06 -9.31
C LYS A 127 -11.84 -12.58 -9.18
N GLN A 128 -10.83 -13.20 -9.77
CA GLN A 128 -10.62 -14.66 -9.67
C GLN A 128 -10.37 -15.11 -8.24
N LEU A 129 -9.51 -14.41 -7.51
CA LEU A 129 -9.21 -14.70 -6.11
C LEU A 129 -10.48 -14.67 -5.25
N TYR A 130 -11.27 -13.59 -5.35
CA TYR A 130 -12.46 -13.43 -4.53
C TYR A 130 -13.61 -14.32 -4.97
N ALA A 131 -13.72 -14.70 -6.24
CA ALA A 131 -14.65 -15.73 -6.70
C ALA A 131 -14.33 -17.09 -6.01
N ASN A 132 -13.06 -17.46 -5.96
CA ASN A 132 -12.63 -18.69 -5.27
C ASN A 132 -12.85 -18.62 -3.74
N LEU A 133 -12.55 -17.48 -3.11
CA LEU A 133 -12.79 -17.27 -1.68
C LEU A 133 -14.30 -17.36 -1.35
N SER A 134 -15.15 -16.79 -2.19
CA SER A 134 -16.61 -16.82 -2.01
C SER A 134 -17.20 -18.23 -2.14
N ALA A 135 -16.53 -19.12 -2.86
CA ALA A 135 -16.94 -20.53 -2.97
C ALA A 135 -16.60 -21.34 -1.70
N ASN A 136 -15.75 -20.84 -0.83
CA ASN A 136 -15.39 -21.50 0.43
C ASN A 136 -16.39 -21.13 1.52
N PRO A 137 -17.09 -22.10 2.15
CA PRO A 137 -18.14 -21.85 3.15
C PRO A 137 -17.65 -21.03 4.35
N GLN A 138 -16.41 -21.25 4.79
CA GLN A 138 -15.84 -20.56 5.95
C GLN A 138 -15.62 -19.06 5.67
N TYR A 139 -15.06 -18.71 4.49
CA TYR A 139 -14.89 -17.33 4.09
C TYR A 139 -16.23 -16.65 3.83
N TYR A 140 -17.17 -17.33 3.19
CA TYR A 140 -18.51 -16.84 2.99
C TYR A 140 -19.20 -16.51 4.31
N PHE A 141 -19.20 -17.44 5.27
CA PHE A 141 -19.77 -17.23 6.60
C PHE A 141 -19.12 -16.03 7.31
N SER A 142 -17.78 -15.97 7.32
CA SER A 142 -17.06 -14.86 7.95
C SER A 142 -17.41 -13.51 7.32
N GLY A 143 -17.60 -13.47 6.01
CA GLY A 143 -18.02 -12.27 5.29
C GLY A 143 -19.45 -11.82 5.67
N GLU A 144 -20.41 -12.73 5.67
CA GLU A 144 -21.79 -12.43 6.06
C GLU A 144 -21.90 -12.05 7.56
N PHE A 145 -21.15 -12.72 8.42
CA PHE A 145 -21.06 -12.35 9.83
C PHE A 145 -20.49 -10.93 10.04
N SER A 146 -19.42 -10.57 9.32
CA SER A 146 -18.85 -9.23 9.35
C SER A 146 -19.83 -8.15 8.89
N LYS A 147 -20.62 -8.42 7.85
CA LYS A 147 -21.69 -7.51 7.41
C LYS A 147 -22.72 -7.28 8.50
N LEU A 148 -23.20 -8.37 9.12
CA LEU A 148 -24.19 -8.27 10.19
C LEU A 148 -23.65 -7.44 11.36
N MET A 149 -22.43 -7.74 11.81
CA MET A 149 -21.78 -7.03 12.94
C MET A 149 -21.53 -5.54 12.64
N SER A 150 -21.27 -5.19 11.40
CA SER A 150 -21.03 -3.81 10.95
C SER A 150 -22.30 -3.07 10.51
N LYS A 151 -23.48 -3.66 10.71
CA LYS A 151 -24.77 -3.11 10.25
C LYS A 151 -24.75 -2.78 8.73
N ASN A 152 -24.11 -3.62 7.93
CA ASN A 152 -23.92 -3.44 6.50
C ASN A 152 -23.20 -2.12 6.11
N HIS A 153 -22.35 -1.59 6.98
CA HIS A 153 -21.59 -0.38 6.64
C HIS A 153 -20.72 -0.62 5.40
N PRO A 154 -20.73 0.27 4.38
CA PRO A 154 -20.02 0.04 3.10
C PRO A 154 -18.55 -0.29 3.23
N ARG A 155 -17.85 0.30 4.21
CA ARG A 155 -16.40 0.07 4.45
C ARG A 155 -16.09 -1.19 5.25
N ALA A 156 -17.10 -1.86 5.76
CA ALA A 156 -16.95 -3.07 6.55
C ALA A 156 -17.88 -4.18 6.04
N ALA A 157 -18.23 -4.14 4.76
CA ALA A 157 -19.24 -4.99 4.12
C ALA A 157 -18.81 -6.47 3.94
N GLY A 158 -17.84 -6.94 4.70
CA GLY A 158 -17.40 -8.33 4.66
C GLY A 158 -16.52 -8.65 3.45
N LEU A 159 -16.70 -9.84 2.89
CA LEU A 159 -15.93 -10.28 1.73
C LEU A 159 -16.41 -9.56 0.47
N PRO A 160 -15.53 -8.81 -0.26
CA PRO A 160 -15.90 -8.22 -1.54
C PRO A 160 -16.37 -9.27 -2.54
N LYS A 161 -17.38 -8.93 -3.32
CA LYS A 161 -17.83 -9.75 -4.43
C LYS A 161 -16.99 -9.45 -5.68
N SER A 162 -16.94 -10.39 -6.61
CA SER A 162 -16.24 -10.21 -7.89
C SER A 162 -16.64 -8.92 -8.63
N GLU A 163 -17.94 -8.56 -8.56
CA GLU A 163 -18.50 -7.35 -9.18
C GLU A 163 -18.04 -6.05 -8.52
N ASP A 164 -17.62 -6.08 -7.25
CA ASP A 164 -17.18 -4.90 -6.53
C ASP A 164 -15.87 -4.35 -7.12
N PHE A 165 -15.07 -5.22 -7.76
CA PHE A 165 -13.84 -4.81 -8.44
C PHE A 165 -14.11 -3.98 -9.69
N ASP A 166 -15.32 -3.99 -10.28
CA ASP A 166 -15.70 -3.10 -11.37
C ASP A 166 -15.97 -1.67 -10.92
N LYS A 167 -16.19 -1.47 -9.62
CA LYS A 167 -16.34 -0.14 -9.01
C LYS A 167 -15.02 0.59 -8.83
N ILE A 168 -13.89 -0.13 -8.91
CA ILE A 168 -12.56 0.46 -8.80
C ILE A 168 -12.25 1.26 -10.06
N LYS A 169 -11.86 2.51 -9.89
CA LYS A 169 -11.46 3.40 -11.00
C LYS A 169 -9.98 3.75 -10.86
N LEU A 170 -9.19 3.47 -11.89
CA LEU A 170 -7.75 3.74 -11.91
C LEU A 170 -7.43 5.20 -11.58
N GLU A 171 -8.10 6.15 -12.24
CA GLU A 171 -7.90 7.58 -12.01
C GLU A 171 -8.17 7.97 -10.56
N LYS A 172 -9.23 7.40 -9.97
CA LYS A 172 -9.59 7.70 -8.58
C LYS A 172 -8.58 7.12 -7.60
N SER A 173 -8.17 5.88 -7.81
CA SER A 173 -7.14 5.23 -6.98
C SER A 173 -5.81 5.98 -7.06
N PHE A 174 -5.42 6.42 -8.24
CA PHE A 174 -4.22 7.22 -8.45
C PHE A 174 -4.30 8.58 -7.75
N GLN A 175 -5.45 9.26 -7.86
CA GLN A 175 -5.67 10.56 -7.20
C GLN A 175 -5.63 10.40 -5.67
N ILE A 176 -6.32 9.38 -5.12
CA ILE A 176 -6.31 9.11 -3.68
C ILE A 176 -4.89 8.83 -3.20
N TYR A 177 -4.11 8.04 -3.94
CA TYR A 177 -2.72 7.78 -3.60
C TYR A 177 -1.90 9.08 -3.58
N LYS A 178 -2.02 9.93 -4.59
CA LYS A 178 -1.35 11.24 -4.65
C LYS A 178 -1.76 12.15 -3.49
N ASP A 179 -3.05 12.19 -3.19
CA ASP A 179 -3.57 13.01 -2.09
C ASP A 179 -3.07 12.54 -0.72
N THR A 180 -2.79 11.24 -0.61
CA THR A 180 -2.28 10.62 0.61
C THR A 180 -0.77 10.82 0.79
N PHE A 181 0.02 10.58 -0.26
CA PHE A 181 1.47 10.53 -0.14
C PHE A 181 2.21 11.71 -0.79
N CYS A 182 1.67 12.33 -1.85
CA CYS A 182 2.40 13.33 -2.62
C CYS A 182 2.15 14.77 -2.16
N LYS A 183 1.33 15.01 -1.15
CA LYS A 183 1.04 16.36 -0.60
C LYS A 183 2.01 16.81 0.48
N CYS A 184 3.00 15.99 0.82
CA CYS A 184 4.02 16.32 1.83
C CYS A 184 5.18 17.08 1.19
N GLY A 185 4.92 18.25 0.61
CA GLY A 185 5.89 19.16 0.07
C GLY A 185 5.66 20.57 0.61
#